data_c95f7a3aefaea473a190068875755b6a
#
_entry.id   c95f7a3aefaea473a190068875755b6a
#
_cell.length_a   1.000
_cell.length_b   1.000
_cell.length_c   1.000
_cell.angle_alpha   90.00
_cell.angle_beta   90.00
_cell.angle_gamma   90.00
#
_symmetry.space_group_name_H-M   'P 1'
#
loop_
_entity.id
_entity.type
_entity.pdbx_description
1 polymer ?
#
loop_
_entity_poly.entity_id
_entity_poly.type
_entity_poly.pdbx_seq_one_letter_code
_entity_poly.pdbx_strand_id
1 'polypeptide(L)'
;MNYKIAICDDSDADRQFVLNMVRAWASSAGHTVHIDDFPSAESFLFRYAEESDYDILLLDIEMGAMDGVTMAKELRKSNDTVQIIFITGYSDYISEGYEVAALHYLMKPVKEEKLRSVLDRAVEKITKNERVLHFEAGGEMVRVPIYQIRYADVLGNYVTVHARTDVTVKMTLGELERRLDERFYRVGRSALVNLTQISRVTKTEIRLSDGTAIPLPRGAYEGVNRAIIHMR
;
A
#
# COMPACT_ATOMS: atom_id res chain seq x y z
N MET A 1 -5.02 -3.26 17.56
CA MET A 1 -4.03 -2.42 16.86
C MET A 1 -4.46 -0.98 16.99
N ASN A 2 -3.52 -0.05 16.96
CA ASN A 2 -3.78 1.38 17.07
C ASN A 2 -3.54 2.00 15.68
N TYR A 3 -4.52 2.72 15.15
CA TYR A 3 -4.44 3.38 13.84
C TYR A 3 -4.61 4.88 14.00
N LYS A 4 -3.82 5.66 13.24
CA LYS A 4 -3.95 7.11 13.16
C LYS A 4 -4.64 7.47 11.85
N ILE A 5 -5.81 8.11 11.95
CA ILE A 5 -6.70 8.41 10.83
C ILE A 5 -6.86 9.92 10.72
N ALA A 6 -6.65 10.47 9.53
CA ALA A 6 -6.98 11.85 9.24
C ALA A 6 -8.28 11.92 8.40
N ILE A 7 -9.14 12.87 8.74
CA ILE A 7 -10.35 13.21 7.97
C ILE A 7 -10.18 14.65 7.48
N CYS A 8 -10.25 14.86 6.17
CA CYS A 8 -10.06 16.17 5.58
C CYS A 8 -11.24 16.51 4.66
N ASP A 9 -12.00 17.54 5.01
CA ASP A 9 -13.22 17.96 4.33
C ASP A 9 -13.55 19.41 4.79
N ASP A 10 -13.95 20.31 3.94
CA ASP A 10 -14.23 21.70 4.31
C ASP A 10 -15.61 21.87 4.98
N SER A 11 -16.52 20.90 4.81
CA SER A 11 -17.83 20.83 5.49
C SER A 11 -17.68 20.24 6.90
N ASP A 12 -17.91 21.05 7.93
CA ASP A 12 -17.89 20.57 9.32
C ASP A 12 -18.92 19.46 9.57
N ALA A 13 -20.10 19.57 8.97
CA ALA A 13 -21.14 18.55 9.09
C ALA A 13 -20.70 17.20 8.52
N ASP A 14 -20.03 17.19 7.36
CA ASP A 14 -19.54 15.98 6.71
C ASP A 14 -18.37 15.38 7.51
N ARG A 15 -17.43 16.22 8.00
CA ARG A 15 -16.35 15.75 8.88
C ARG A 15 -16.90 15.04 10.11
N GLN A 16 -17.83 15.66 10.83
CA GLN A 16 -18.43 15.08 12.04
C GLN A 16 -19.21 13.79 11.72
N PHE A 17 -19.90 13.75 10.60
CA PHE A 17 -20.63 12.56 10.17
C PHE A 17 -19.67 11.38 9.91
N VAL A 18 -18.60 11.60 9.14
CA VAL A 18 -17.59 10.59 8.85
C VAL A 18 -16.85 10.17 10.11
N LEU A 19 -16.49 11.12 10.98
CA LEU A 19 -15.82 10.87 12.26
C LEU A 19 -16.64 9.92 13.15
N ASN A 20 -17.97 10.15 13.25
CA ASN A 20 -18.84 9.28 14.03
C ASN A 20 -18.92 7.86 13.45
N MET A 21 -18.95 7.71 12.12
CA MET A 21 -18.90 6.40 11.46
C MET A 21 -17.58 5.67 11.72
N VAL A 22 -16.45 6.37 11.66
CA VAL A 22 -15.12 5.79 11.92
C VAL A 22 -15.03 5.31 13.38
N ARG A 23 -15.54 6.08 14.33
CA ARG A 23 -15.61 5.68 15.76
C ARG A 23 -16.48 4.45 15.97
N ALA A 24 -17.66 4.40 15.33
CA ALA A 24 -18.57 3.26 15.41
C ALA A 24 -17.92 1.99 14.82
N TRP A 25 -17.27 2.11 13.67
CA TRP A 25 -16.50 1.04 13.06
C TRP A 25 -15.38 0.53 13.98
N ALA A 26 -14.55 1.41 14.50
CA ALA A 26 -13.43 1.05 15.36
C ALA A 26 -13.90 0.31 16.61
N SER A 27 -14.95 0.81 17.27
CA SER A 27 -15.55 0.18 18.44
C SER A 27 -16.06 -1.24 18.14
N SER A 28 -16.75 -1.42 16.99
CA SER A 28 -17.31 -2.72 16.61
C SER A 28 -16.25 -3.74 16.18
N ALA A 29 -15.14 -3.27 15.60
CA ALA A 29 -14.03 -4.11 15.13
C ALA A 29 -12.94 -4.34 16.22
N GLY A 30 -13.07 -3.74 17.40
CA GLY A 30 -12.08 -3.84 18.47
C GLY A 30 -10.76 -3.14 18.17
N HIS A 31 -10.78 -2.10 17.34
CA HIS A 31 -9.63 -1.28 17.02
C HIS A 31 -9.53 -0.06 17.94
N THR A 32 -8.31 0.34 18.27
CA THR A 32 -8.03 1.67 18.85
C THR A 32 -7.70 2.62 17.72
N VAL A 33 -8.33 3.78 17.69
CA VAL A 33 -8.07 4.79 16.66
C VAL A 33 -7.80 6.16 17.29
N HIS A 34 -6.82 6.86 16.75
CA HIS A 34 -6.63 8.29 16.95
C HIS A 34 -7.10 8.99 15.68
N ILE A 35 -8.03 9.96 15.83
CA ILE A 35 -8.65 10.63 14.67
C ILE A 35 -8.39 12.11 14.79
N ASP A 36 -7.71 12.67 13.81
CA ASP A 36 -7.56 14.11 13.61
C ASP A 36 -8.44 14.55 12.44
N ASP A 37 -9.13 15.69 12.57
CA ASP A 37 -9.96 16.26 11.51
C ASP A 37 -9.44 17.63 11.07
N PHE A 38 -9.49 17.88 9.76
CA PHE A 38 -8.90 19.04 9.11
C PHE A 38 -9.91 19.72 8.19
N PRO A 39 -10.10 21.05 8.30
CA PRO A 39 -11.05 21.77 7.45
C PRO A 39 -10.49 22.13 6.06
N SER A 40 -9.21 21.81 5.77
CA SER A 40 -8.59 22.08 4.48
C SER A 40 -7.37 21.22 4.23
N ALA A 41 -6.96 21.09 2.97
CA ALA A 41 -5.74 20.42 2.56
C ALA A 41 -4.48 21.06 3.18
N GLU A 42 -4.44 22.38 3.22
CA GLU A 42 -3.32 23.15 3.77
C GLU A 42 -3.15 22.89 5.27
N SER A 43 -4.24 22.84 6.03
CA SER A 43 -4.20 22.56 7.47
C SER A 43 -3.67 21.16 7.77
N PHE A 44 -4.06 20.18 6.96
CA PHE A 44 -3.51 18.84 7.04
C PHE A 44 -2.01 18.81 6.69
N LEU A 45 -1.60 19.38 5.57
CA LEU A 45 -0.20 19.38 5.14
C LEU A 45 0.72 20.09 6.15
N PHE A 46 0.24 21.17 6.77
CA PHE A 46 0.98 21.85 7.84
C PHE A 46 1.20 20.91 9.03
N ARG A 47 0.17 20.19 9.47
CA ARG A 47 0.30 19.22 10.58
C ARG A 47 1.15 18.02 10.17
N TYR A 48 0.98 17.53 8.96
CA TYR A 48 1.71 16.39 8.42
C TYR A 48 3.22 16.64 8.35
N ALA A 49 3.67 17.87 8.14
CA ALA A 49 5.08 18.23 8.18
C ALA A 49 5.73 18.03 9.57
N GLU A 50 4.92 18.09 10.63
CA GLU A 50 5.37 17.86 12.01
C GLU A 50 5.17 16.38 12.43
N GLU A 51 4.05 15.79 12.04
CA GLU A 51 3.64 14.42 12.37
C GLU A 51 3.18 13.67 11.11
N SER A 52 4.05 12.86 10.54
CA SER A 52 3.82 12.16 9.26
C SER A 52 3.36 10.70 9.41
N ASP A 53 2.84 10.30 10.57
CA ASP A 53 2.56 8.92 10.96
C ASP A 53 1.10 8.47 10.77
N TYR A 54 0.36 9.11 9.86
CA TYR A 54 -1.01 8.70 9.52
C TYR A 54 -1.03 7.40 8.71
N ASP A 55 -1.95 6.50 9.09
CA ASP A 55 -2.18 5.21 8.44
C ASP A 55 -3.26 5.29 7.36
N ILE A 56 -4.33 6.05 7.63
CA ILE A 56 -5.48 6.18 6.74
C ILE A 56 -5.83 7.67 6.62
N LEU A 57 -6.14 8.08 5.40
CA LEU A 57 -6.59 9.42 5.06
C LEU A 57 -7.95 9.34 4.36
N LEU A 58 -8.99 9.90 5.00
CA LEU A 58 -10.32 10.10 4.44
C LEU A 58 -10.41 11.53 3.93
N LEU A 59 -10.55 11.71 2.62
CA LEU A 59 -10.25 12.96 1.97
C LEU A 59 -11.37 13.37 1.03
N ASP A 60 -11.97 14.54 1.25
CA ASP A 60 -12.81 15.14 0.21
C ASP A 60 -11.94 15.69 -0.93
N ILE A 61 -12.49 15.68 -2.12
CA ILE A 61 -11.82 16.22 -3.31
C ILE A 61 -12.01 17.73 -3.37
N GLU A 62 -13.23 18.22 -3.24
CA GLU A 62 -13.49 19.65 -3.31
C GLU A 62 -13.33 20.33 -1.95
N MET A 63 -12.20 21.00 -1.78
CA MET A 63 -11.86 21.74 -0.56
C MET A 63 -11.14 23.05 -0.92
N GLY A 64 -11.83 24.16 -0.81
CA GLY A 64 -11.21 25.50 -0.83
C GLY A 64 -10.15 25.75 -1.92
N ALA A 65 -8.95 26.19 -1.52
CA ALA A 65 -7.90 26.61 -2.46
C ALA A 65 -7.09 25.44 -3.03
N MET A 66 -6.85 24.39 -2.23
CA MET A 66 -6.19 23.15 -2.69
C MET A 66 -7.20 22.00 -2.66
N ASP A 67 -7.38 21.34 -3.79
CA ASP A 67 -8.22 20.16 -3.87
C ASP A 67 -7.55 18.90 -3.27
N GLY A 68 -8.36 17.89 -2.93
CA GLY A 68 -7.90 16.67 -2.29
C GLY A 68 -6.99 15.83 -3.18
N VAL A 69 -7.13 15.88 -4.51
CA VAL A 69 -6.27 15.13 -5.43
C VAL A 69 -4.88 15.74 -5.47
N THR A 70 -4.79 17.06 -5.55
CA THR A 70 -3.52 17.81 -5.48
C THR A 70 -2.80 17.54 -4.15
N MET A 71 -3.53 17.55 -3.03
CA MET A 71 -2.99 17.20 -1.72
C MET A 71 -2.46 15.75 -1.71
N ALA A 72 -3.22 14.80 -2.24
CA ALA A 72 -2.81 13.42 -2.32
C ALA A 72 -1.56 13.20 -3.18
N LYS A 73 -1.43 13.93 -4.32
CA LYS A 73 -0.22 13.93 -5.15
C LYS A 73 0.99 14.46 -4.39
N GLU A 74 0.84 15.52 -3.61
CA GLU A 74 1.92 16.06 -2.79
C GLU A 74 2.37 15.04 -1.72
N LEU A 75 1.41 14.42 -1.03
CA LEU A 75 1.66 13.41 -0.03
C LEU A 75 2.42 12.20 -0.62
N ARG A 76 2.06 11.75 -1.82
CA ARG A 76 2.70 10.61 -2.50
C ARG A 76 4.17 10.83 -2.85
N LYS A 77 4.65 12.06 -2.89
CA LYS A 77 6.09 12.34 -3.10
C LYS A 77 6.96 11.83 -1.94
N SER A 78 6.41 11.73 -0.75
CA SER A 78 7.13 11.33 0.47
C SER A 78 6.57 10.07 1.16
N ASN A 79 5.30 9.70 0.90
CA ASN A 79 4.63 8.58 1.56
C ASN A 79 3.77 7.79 0.57
N ASP A 80 4.20 6.56 0.27
CA ASP A 80 3.51 5.60 -0.59
C ASP A 80 2.67 4.58 0.20
N THR A 81 2.75 4.58 1.53
CA THR A 81 2.12 3.56 2.39
C THR A 81 0.78 3.96 2.97
N VAL A 82 0.54 5.27 3.22
CA VAL A 82 -0.73 5.75 3.75
C VAL A 82 -1.90 5.35 2.84
N GLN A 83 -2.99 4.84 3.42
CA GLN A 83 -4.16 4.42 2.66
C GLN A 83 -5.08 5.62 2.43
N ILE A 84 -5.16 6.08 1.18
CA ILE A 84 -6.02 7.21 0.80
C ILE A 84 -7.38 6.68 0.34
N ILE A 85 -8.45 7.23 0.92
CA ILE A 85 -9.84 6.96 0.58
C ILE A 85 -10.50 8.30 0.30
N PHE A 86 -10.93 8.51 -0.93
CA PHE A 86 -11.69 9.71 -1.27
C PHE A 86 -13.16 9.58 -0.87
N ILE A 87 -13.72 10.65 -0.32
CA ILE A 87 -15.14 10.78 0.04
C ILE A 87 -15.65 12.07 -0.61
N THR A 88 -16.39 11.98 -1.71
CA THR A 88 -16.73 13.16 -2.52
C THR A 88 -18.13 13.09 -3.11
N GLY A 89 -18.70 14.24 -3.41
CA GLY A 89 -19.96 14.36 -4.17
C GLY A 89 -19.81 14.20 -5.69
N TYR A 90 -18.57 14.12 -6.21
CA TYR A 90 -18.29 14.20 -7.64
C TYR A 90 -17.66 12.91 -8.16
N SER A 91 -18.26 12.37 -9.25
CA SER A 91 -17.82 11.13 -9.89
C SER A 91 -16.67 11.32 -10.88
N ASP A 92 -16.43 12.55 -11.34
CA ASP A 92 -15.56 12.83 -12.50
C ASP A 92 -14.06 12.67 -12.18
N TYR A 93 -13.69 12.69 -10.90
CA TYR A 93 -12.31 12.58 -10.43
C TYR A 93 -11.82 11.14 -10.21
N ILE A 94 -12.63 10.13 -10.51
CA ILE A 94 -12.26 8.71 -10.31
C ILE A 94 -10.99 8.34 -11.12
N SER A 95 -10.82 8.92 -12.31
CA SER A 95 -9.64 8.68 -13.14
C SER A 95 -8.33 9.22 -12.54
N GLU A 96 -8.38 10.34 -11.83
CA GLU A 96 -7.21 10.97 -11.21
C GLU A 96 -6.72 10.23 -9.96
N GLY A 97 -7.60 9.49 -9.31
CA GLY A 97 -7.22 8.70 -8.16
C GLY A 97 -6.34 7.50 -8.46
N TYR A 98 -6.32 7.01 -9.69
CA TYR A 98 -5.33 6.01 -10.10
C TYR A 98 -3.90 6.55 -10.00
N GLU A 99 -3.69 7.83 -10.26
CA GLU A 99 -2.36 8.45 -10.19
C GLU A 99 -1.81 8.50 -8.77
N VAL A 100 -2.67 8.59 -7.76
CA VAL A 100 -2.28 8.63 -6.34
C VAL A 100 -2.42 7.28 -5.64
N ALA A 101 -2.71 6.21 -6.36
CA ALA A 101 -2.96 4.88 -5.82
C ALA A 101 -3.95 4.89 -4.65
N ALA A 102 -5.07 5.61 -4.81
CA ALA A 102 -6.14 5.64 -3.80
C ALA A 102 -6.72 4.24 -3.60
N LEU A 103 -6.98 3.89 -2.34
CA LEU A 103 -7.56 2.59 -2.00
C LEU A 103 -9.00 2.48 -2.49
N HIS A 104 -9.76 3.55 -2.38
CA HIS A 104 -11.18 3.57 -2.78
C HIS A 104 -11.73 4.98 -2.96
N TYR A 105 -12.90 5.05 -3.64
CA TYR A 105 -13.77 6.22 -3.78
C TYR A 105 -15.13 5.92 -3.18
N LEU A 106 -15.59 6.80 -2.29
CA LEU A 106 -16.90 6.75 -1.69
C LEU A 106 -17.69 8.00 -2.12
N MET A 107 -18.87 7.79 -2.68
CA MET A 107 -19.76 8.88 -3.06
C MET A 107 -20.54 9.38 -1.84
N LYS A 108 -20.63 10.70 -1.67
CA LYS A 108 -21.54 11.34 -0.72
C LYS A 108 -23.01 11.20 -1.21
N PRO A 109 -23.99 10.91 -0.35
CA PRO A 109 -23.86 10.63 1.07
C PRO A 109 -23.27 9.24 1.34
N VAL A 110 -22.28 9.18 2.23
CA VAL A 110 -21.56 7.94 2.53
C VAL A 110 -22.47 6.96 3.26
N LYS A 111 -22.51 5.71 2.78
CA LYS A 111 -23.21 4.62 3.46
C LYS A 111 -22.27 3.95 4.46
N GLU A 112 -22.74 3.75 5.70
CA GLU A 112 -21.95 3.17 6.79
C GLU A 112 -21.32 1.81 6.41
N GLU A 113 -22.11 0.92 5.80
CA GLU A 113 -21.63 -0.39 5.35
C GLU A 113 -20.47 -0.31 4.36
N LYS A 114 -20.51 0.68 3.45
CA LYS A 114 -19.46 0.91 2.46
C LYS A 114 -18.19 1.45 3.11
N LEU A 115 -18.30 2.44 4.00
CA LEU A 115 -17.16 2.98 4.72
C LEU A 115 -16.50 1.89 5.56
N ARG A 116 -17.30 1.10 6.30
CA ARG A 116 -16.83 -0.05 7.08
C ARG A 116 -16.00 -1.01 6.23
N SER A 117 -16.55 -1.49 5.10
CA SER A 117 -15.87 -2.43 4.20
C SER A 117 -14.54 -1.87 3.67
N VAL A 118 -14.48 -0.57 3.39
CA VAL A 118 -13.27 0.08 2.88
C VAL A 118 -12.23 0.26 3.98
N LEU A 119 -12.65 0.58 5.21
CA LEU A 119 -11.75 0.67 6.37
C LEU A 119 -11.17 -0.70 6.74
N ASP A 120 -11.97 -1.77 6.71
CA ASP A 120 -11.50 -3.15 6.92
C ASP A 120 -10.42 -3.51 5.89
N ARG A 121 -10.64 -3.17 4.62
CA ARG A 121 -9.65 -3.36 3.55
C ARG A 121 -8.38 -2.52 3.76
N ALA A 122 -8.52 -1.28 4.26
CA ALA A 122 -7.37 -0.43 4.59
C ALA A 122 -6.50 -1.07 5.67
N VAL A 123 -7.13 -1.52 6.76
CA VAL A 123 -6.47 -2.21 7.87
C VAL A 123 -5.78 -3.50 7.41
N GLU A 124 -6.45 -4.31 6.59
CA GLU A 124 -5.84 -5.51 6.01
C GLU A 124 -4.56 -5.18 5.23
N LYS A 125 -4.61 -4.12 4.39
CA LYS A 125 -3.46 -3.70 3.59
C LYS A 125 -2.32 -3.15 4.45
N ILE A 126 -2.62 -2.36 5.50
CA ILE A 126 -1.65 -1.86 6.46
C ILE A 126 -0.97 -3.03 7.17
N THR A 127 -1.76 -3.96 7.72
CA THR A 127 -1.26 -5.14 8.44
C THR A 127 -0.36 -6.01 7.55
N LYS A 128 -0.71 -6.19 6.28
CA LYS A 128 0.15 -6.88 5.30
C LYS A 128 1.46 -6.12 5.06
N ASN A 129 1.45 -4.80 5.07
CA ASN A 129 2.64 -3.98 4.88
C ASN A 129 3.53 -3.90 6.13
N GLU A 130 2.97 -4.03 7.33
CA GLU A 130 3.72 -4.06 8.59
C GLU A 130 4.54 -5.35 8.77
N ARG A 131 4.28 -6.40 7.99
CA ARG A 131 5.07 -7.63 8.08
C ARG A 131 6.52 -7.36 7.69
N VAL A 132 7.40 -7.66 8.63
CA VAL A 132 8.85 -7.47 8.49
C VAL A 132 9.54 -8.82 8.53
N LEU A 133 10.46 -9.05 7.61
CA LEU A 133 11.40 -10.15 7.69
C LEU A 133 12.68 -9.72 8.38
N HIS A 134 13.22 -10.60 9.21
CA HIS A 134 14.50 -10.43 9.85
C HIS A 134 15.51 -11.36 9.20
N PHE A 135 16.65 -10.82 8.79
CA PHE A 135 17.76 -11.55 8.18
C PHE A 135 19.03 -11.31 8.97
N GLU A 136 19.79 -12.35 9.21
CA GLU A 136 21.15 -12.23 9.72
C GLU A 136 22.12 -12.15 8.52
N ALA A 137 22.73 -11.00 8.32
CA ALA A 137 23.65 -10.74 7.23
C ALA A 137 24.89 -10.02 7.75
N GLY A 138 26.08 -10.56 7.46
CA GLY A 138 27.34 -9.94 7.89
C GLY A 138 27.52 -9.81 9.42
N GLY A 139 26.82 -10.62 10.21
CA GLY A 139 26.83 -10.56 11.67
C GLY A 139 25.87 -9.52 12.26
N GLU A 140 25.03 -8.89 11.43
CA GLU A 140 24.03 -7.92 11.83
C GLU A 140 22.62 -8.44 11.55
N MET A 141 21.65 -8.02 12.37
CA MET A 141 20.23 -8.29 12.16
C MET A 141 19.62 -7.19 11.30
N VAL A 142 19.29 -7.52 10.06
CA VAL A 142 18.66 -6.59 9.10
C VAL A 142 17.16 -6.80 9.07
N ARG A 143 16.39 -5.72 9.25
CA ARG A 143 14.92 -5.71 9.15
C ARG A 143 14.50 -5.25 7.75
N VAL A 144 13.73 -6.08 7.05
CA VAL A 144 13.24 -5.78 5.71
C VAL A 144 11.71 -5.89 5.69
N PRO A 145 10.98 -4.78 5.56
CA PRO A 145 9.54 -4.80 5.36
C PRO A 145 9.20 -5.55 4.08
N ILE A 146 8.23 -6.47 4.15
CA ILE A 146 7.87 -7.32 3.00
C ILE A 146 7.42 -6.47 1.79
N TYR A 147 6.72 -5.35 2.02
CA TYR A 147 6.25 -4.49 0.93
C TYR A 147 7.40 -3.81 0.15
N GLN A 148 8.59 -3.68 0.75
CA GLN A 148 9.77 -3.12 0.09
C GLN A 148 10.49 -4.14 -0.79
N ILE A 149 10.19 -5.44 -0.65
CA ILE A 149 10.84 -6.48 -1.42
C ILE A 149 10.26 -6.48 -2.84
N ARG A 150 11.11 -6.20 -3.81
CA ARG A 150 10.77 -6.20 -5.24
C ARG A 150 10.88 -7.59 -5.84
N TYR A 151 11.98 -8.27 -5.58
CA TYR A 151 12.25 -9.64 -5.97
C TYR A 151 13.36 -10.22 -5.10
N ALA A 152 13.59 -11.51 -5.21
CA ALA A 152 14.76 -12.16 -4.67
C ALA A 152 15.30 -13.16 -5.69
N ASP A 153 16.62 -13.30 -5.74
CA ASP A 153 17.26 -14.28 -6.58
C ASP A 153 18.27 -15.14 -5.79
N VAL A 154 18.71 -16.22 -6.41
CA VAL A 154 19.68 -17.14 -5.79
C VAL A 154 20.93 -17.26 -6.65
N LEU A 155 22.09 -17.14 -6.00
CA LEU A 155 23.39 -17.45 -6.56
C LEU A 155 24.13 -18.44 -5.63
N GLY A 156 24.30 -19.66 -6.11
CA GLY A 156 24.86 -20.74 -5.28
C GLY A 156 23.99 -21.07 -4.07
N ASN A 157 24.53 -20.88 -2.87
CA ASN A 157 23.83 -21.11 -1.59
C ASN A 157 23.32 -19.82 -0.93
N TYR A 158 23.33 -18.71 -1.65
CA TYR A 158 22.95 -17.41 -1.14
C TYR A 158 21.73 -16.88 -1.89
N VAL A 159 20.79 -16.31 -1.15
CA VAL A 159 19.66 -15.57 -1.66
C VAL A 159 19.92 -14.10 -1.43
N THR A 160 19.79 -13.29 -2.50
CA THR A 160 19.78 -11.83 -2.41
C THR A 160 18.33 -11.37 -2.45
N VAL A 161 17.91 -10.68 -1.41
CA VAL A 161 16.59 -10.03 -1.29
C VAL A 161 16.76 -8.59 -1.76
N HIS A 162 16.17 -8.26 -2.90
CA HIS A 162 16.21 -6.92 -3.49
C HIS A 162 15.07 -6.08 -2.97
N ALA A 163 15.41 -5.17 -2.05
CA ALA A 163 14.51 -4.22 -1.43
C ALA A 163 15.04 -2.78 -1.61
N ARG A 164 14.71 -1.86 -0.71
CA ARG A 164 15.33 -0.53 -0.69
C ARG A 164 16.86 -0.61 -0.50
N THR A 165 17.29 -1.56 0.34
CA THR A 165 18.69 -1.97 0.49
C THR A 165 18.73 -3.47 0.27
N ASP A 166 19.63 -3.94 -0.58
CA ASP A 166 19.76 -5.35 -0.88
C ASP A 166 20.39 -6.09 0.29
N VAL A 167 19.86 -7.30 0.59
CA VAL A 167 20.33 -8.15 1.69
C VAL A 167 20.62 -9.53 1.17
N THR A 168 21.88 -9.98 1.27
CA THR A 168 22.29 -11.32 0.86
C THR A 168 22.49 -12.22 2.07
N VAL A 169 21.79 -13.36 2.07
CA VAL A 169 21.78 -14.31 3.18
C VAL A 169 21.96 -15.75 2.70
N LYS A 170 22.54 -16.58 3.56
CA LYS A 170 22.69 -18.02 3.29
C LYS A 170 21.37 -18.72 3.64
N MET A 171 20.55 -18.93 2.64
CA MET A 171 19.27 -19.64 2.75
C MET A 171 18.83 -20.15 1.37
N THR A 172 17.78 -20.96 1.34
CA THR A 172 17.14 -21.38 0.09
C THR A 172 15.99 -20.47 -0.31
N LEU A 173 15.69 -20.34 -1.61
CA LEU A 173 14.49 -19.64 -2.08
C LEU A 173 13.20 -20.24 -1.50
N GLY A 174 13.13 -21.54 -1.27
CA GLY A 174 11.97 -22.19 -0.67
C GLY A 174 11.74 -21.80 0.80
N GLU A 175 12.81 -21.53 1.55
CA GLU A 175 12.72 -20.98 2.91
C GLU A 175 12.22 -19.53 2.89
N LEU A 176 12.72 -18.71 1.98
CA LEU A 176 12.26 -17.36 1.81
C LEU A 176 10.79 -17.32 1.38
N GLU A 177 10.39 -18.16 0.41
CA GLU A 177 9.03 -18.27 -0.11
C GLU A 177 8.00 -18.55 1.01
N ARG A 178 8.31 -19.43 1.96
CA ARG A 178 7.44 -19.71 3.12
C ARG A 178 7.30 -18.54 4.10
N ARG A 179 8.20 -17.57 4.08
CA ARG A 179 8.19 -16.37 4.92
C ARG A 179 7.49 -15.18 4.26
N LEU A 180 7.33 -15.23 2.95
CA LEU A 180 6.65 -14.22 2.14
C LEU A 180 5.13 -14.49 2.10
N ASP A 181 4.39 -13.63 1.44
CA ASP A 181 2.93 -13.74 1.27
C ASP A 181 2.55 -13.93 -0.21
N GLU A 182 1.25 -13.94 -0.48
CA GLU A 182 0.66 -14.18 -1.80
C GLU A 182 1.06 -13.18 -2.89
N ARG A 183 1.68 -12.06 -2.52
CA ARG A 183 2.25 -11.10 -3.48
C ARG A 183 3.44 -11.66 -4.24
N PHE A 184 4.07 -12.74 -3.73
CA PHE A 184 5.29 -13.28 -4.31
C PHE A 184 5.03 -14.55 -5.09
N TYR A 185 5.55 -14.58 -6.30
CA TYR A 185 5.47 -15.72 -7.19
C TYR A 185 6.85 -16.26 -7.54
N ARG A 186 6.99 -17.60 -7.51
CA ARG A 186 8.24 -18.25 -7.84
C ARG A 186 8.41 -18.37 -9.34
N VAL A 187 9.44 -17.72 -9.86
CA VAL A 187 9.82 -17.75 -11.28
C VAL A 187 10.95 -18.75 -11.48
N GLY A 188 10.59 -19.96 -11.85
CA GLY A 188 11.55 -21.04 -12.06
C GLY A 188 12.29 -21.47 -10.77
N ARG A 189 13.60 -21.75 -10.90
CA ARG A 189 14.43 -22.24 -9.78
C ARG A 189 15.19 -21.13 -9.07
N SER A 190 15.31 -19.96 -9.69
CA SER A 190 16.30 -18.96 -9.31
C SER A 190 15.72 -17.64 -8.82
N ALA A 191 14.41 -17.38 -8.94
CA ALA A 191 13.85 -16.11 -8.53
C ALA A 191 12.46 -16.23 -7.88
N LEU A 192 12.18 -15.30 -6.95
CA LEU A 192 10.86 -14.96 -6.41
C LEU A 192 10.59 -13.52 -6.79
N VAL A 193 9.44 -13.21 -7.36
CA VAL A 193 9.10 -11.86 -7.84
C VAL A 193 7.84 -11.37 -7.15
N ASN A 194 7.85 -10.14 -6.69
CA ASN A 194 6.68 -9.46 -6.16
C ASN A 194 5.78 -9.04 -7.34
N LEU A 195 4.62 -9.68 -7.45
CA LEU A 195 3.67 -9.45 -8.54
C LEU A 195 3.17 -8.00 -8.61
N THR A 196 3.11 -7.29 -7.46
CA THR A 196 2.69 -5.88 -7.40
C THR A 196 3.69 -4.92 -8.03
N GLN A 197 4.94 -5.36 -8.20
CA GLN A 197 6.03 -4.57 -8.77
C GLN A 197 6.22 -4.79 -10.26
N ILE A 198 5.43 -5.67 -10.87
CA ILE A 198 5.55 -6.01 -12.29
C ILE A 198 4.87 -4.94 -13.14
N SER A 199 5.65 -4.28 -14.02
CA SER A 199 5.13 -3.36 -15.03
C SER A 199 4.80 -4.05 -16.35
N ARG A 200 5.56 -5.12 -16.71
CA ARG A 200 5.38 -5.82 -17.99
C ARG A 200 5.91 -7.25 -17.92
N VAL A 201 5.24 -8.18 -18.60
CA VAL A 201 5.71 -9.56 -18.79
C VAL A 201 5.79 -9.87 -20.28
N THR A 202 6.92 -10.40 -20.72
CA THR A 202 7.13 -10.94 -22.08
C THR A 202 7.42 -12.44 -21.99
N LYS A 203 7.58 -13.12 -23.13
CA LYS A 203 7.93 -14.56 -23.15
C LYS A 203 9.33 -14.85 -22.62
N THR A 204 10.19 -13.83 -22.50
CA THR A 204 11.62 -13.97 -22.14
C THR A 204 12.01 -13.25 -20.87
N GLU A 205 11.25 -12.26 -20.41
CA GLU A 205 11.57 -11.47 -19.23
C GLU A 205 10.32 -10.91 -18.52
N ILE A 206 10.48 -10.67 -17.24
CA ILE A 206 9.60 -9.85 -16.42
C ILE A 206 10.30 -8.50 -16.22
N ARG A 207 9.60 -7.40 -16.45
CA ARG A 207 10.10 -6.05 -16.16
C ARG A 207 9.36 -5.46 -14.97
N LEU A 208 10.10 -5.00 -13.98
CA LEU A 208 9.58 -4.34 -12.80
C LEU A 208 9.36 -2.84 -13.07
N SER A 209 8.64 -2.18 -12.17
CA SER A 209 8.31 -0.74 -12.26
C SER A 209 9.55 0.17 -12.20
N ASP A 210 10.62 -0.29 -11.55
CA ASP A 210 11.91 0.41 -11.48
C ASP A 210 12.82 0.17 -12.72
N GLY A 211 12.32 -0.57 -13.72
CA GLY A 211 13.07 -0.92 -14.94
C GLY A 211 13.90 -2.20 -14.83
N THR A 212 14.00 -2.84 -13.67
CA THR A 212 14.73 -4.10 -13.50
C THR A 212 14.13 -5.18 -14.38
N ALA A 213 14.97 -5.90 -15.11
CA ALA A 213 14.59 -7.03 -15.96
C ALA A 213 15.01 -8.37 -15.32
N ILE A 214 14.05 -9.26 -15.13
CA ILE A 214 14.24 -10.59 -14.56
C ILE A 214 14.02 -11.62 -15.68
N PRO A 215 14.99 -12.47 -16.03
CA PRO A 215 14.82 -13.47 -17.08
C PRO A 215 13.69 -14.44 -16.76
N LEU A 216 12.83 -14.70 -17.73
CA LEU A 216 11.70 -15.62 -17.60
C LEU A 216 12.07 -16.97 -18.26
N PRO A 217 12.08 -18.09 -17.48
CA PRO A 217 12.31 -19.42 -18.04
C PRO A 217 11.24 -19.80 -19.07
N ARG A 218 11.63 -20.62 -20.06
CA ARG A 218 10.70 -21.13 -21.06
C ARG A 218 9.50 -21.83 -20.39
N GLY A 219 8.30 -21.50 -20.82
CA GLY A 219 7.05 -22.06 -20.30
C GLY A 219 6.52 -21.41 -19.03
N ALA A 220 7.23 -20.47 -18.40
CA ALA A 220 6.77 -19.81 -17.18
C ALA A 220 5.81 -18.63 -17.43
N TYR A 221 5.69 -18.17 -18.69
CA TYR A 221 4.89 -17.00 -19.07
C TYR A 221 3.40 -17.11 -18.62
N GLU A 222 2.77 -18.25 -18.92
CA GLU A 222 1.35 -18.44 -18.57
C GLU A 222 1.14 -18.51 -17.04
N GLY A 223 2.06 -19.12 -16.32
CA GLY A 223 2.01 -19.21 -14.85
C GLY A 223 2.07 -17.84 -14.19
N VAL A 224 3.01 -16.98 -14.62
CA VAL A 224 3.15 -15.61 -14.10
C VAL A 224 1.90 -14.79 -14.41
N ASN A 225 1.40 -14.80 -15.66
CA ASN A 225 0.19 -14.06 -16.02
C ASN A 225 -1.04 -14.52 -15.23
N ARG A 226 -1.19 -15.83 -15.03
CA ARG A 226 -2.27 -16.37 -14.21
C ARG A 226 -2.16 -15.88 -12.76
N ALA A 227 -0.95 -15.87 -12.20
CA ALA A 227 -0.73 -15.37 -10.85
C ALA A 227 -1.08 -13.88 -10.72
N ILE A 228 -0.71 -13.05 -11.70
CA ILE A 228 -1.08 -11.61 -11.73
C ILE A 228 -2.61 -11.42 -11.78
N ILE A 229 -3.32 -12.19 -12.63
CA ILE A 229 -4.77 -12.07 -12.79
C ILE A 229 -5.50 -12.52 -11.51
N HIS A 230 -5.00 -13.51 -10.80
CA HIS A 230 -5.63 -14.05 -9.58
C HIS A 230 -5.20 -13.35 -8.30
N MET A 231 -4.24 -12.44 -8.36
CA MET A 231 -3.85 -11.62 -7.22
C MET A 231 -4.99 -10.63 -6.92
N ARG A 232 -5.66 -10.82 -5.80
CA ARG A 232 -6.76 -9.98 -5.29
C ARG A 232 -6.24 -8.93 -4.33
#